data_ad421bb9f3993f92d8802e90ecae2225
#
_entry.id   ad421bb9f3993f92d8802e90ecae2225
#
_cell.length_a   1.000
_cell.length_b   1.000
_cell.length_c   1.000
_cell.angle_alpha   90.00
_cell.angle_beta   90.00
_cell.angle_gamma   90.00
#
_symmetry.space_group_name_H-M   'P 1'
#
loop_
_entity.id
_entity.type
_entity.pdbx_description
1 polymer ?
#
loop_
_entity_poly.entity_id
_entity_poly.type
_entity_poly.pdbx_seq_one_letter_code
_entity_poly.pdbx_strand_id
1 'polypeptide(L)'
;MAPGMKEKKIDSLKLPEDLRSLSLQELEHVAEELRNELIDTVSESGGHFASSLGATEITVALHHAFDTPHDRILWDVGHQAYIHKMVTGRRHQMGSIRTNKGLSGFLKRSESPFDAFGAGHAGTSISAAVGMRHALDKLSPERYVVAVIGDGSLTSGMAFEALN
;
A
#
# COMPACT_ATOMS: atom_id res chain seq x y z
N MET A 1 26.50 27.03 -0.78
CA MET A 1 25.10 26.85 -1.22
C MET A 1 25.03 25.55 -2.00
N ALA A 2 24.34 24.53 -1.46
CA ALA A 2 24.11 23.29 -2.17
C ALA A 2 23.24 23.56 -3.41
N PRO A 3 23.46 22.88 -4.57
CA PRO A 3 22.64 23.07 -5.75
C PRO A 3 21.20 22.73 -5.41
N GLY A 4 20.26 23.61 -5.80
CA GLY A 4 18.87 23.57 -5.40
C GLY A 4 18.24 22.20 -5.57
N MET A 5 17.81 21.61 -4.47
CA MET A 5 16.86 20.50 -4.49
C MET A 5 15.61 21.00 -5.22
N LYS A 6 15.30 20.43 -6.38
CA LYS A 6 13.98 20.62 -6.99
C LYS A 6 12.95 20.15 -5.96
N GLU A 7 12.01 21.02 -5.64
CA GLU A 7 10.88 20.68 -4.79
C GLU A 7 10.20 19.43 -5.37
N LYS A 8 10.12 18.37 -4.56
CA LYS A 8 9.49 17.13 -5.01
C LYS A 8 8.00 17.37 -5.17
N LYS A 9 7.41 16.92 -6.26
CA LYS A 9 5.97 17.05 -6.51
C LYS A 9 5.15 16.45 -5.37
N ILE A 10 5.59 15.30 -4.85
CA ILE A 10 4.93 14.58 -3.75
C ILE A 10 4.78 15.41 -2.48
N ASP A 11 5.65 16.40 -2.23
CA ASP A 11 5.61 17.26 -1.04
C ASP A 11 4.45 18.27 -1.09
N SER A 12 3.94 18.57 -2.30
CA SER A 12 2.82 19.47 -2.52
C SER A 12 1.45 18.77 -2.54
N LEU A 13 1.43 17.43 -2.51
CA LEU A 13 0.22 16.62 -2.64
C LEU A 13 -0.35 16.21 -1.28
N LYS A 14 -1.67 16.29 -1.18
CA LYS A 14 -2.43 15.65 -0.10
C LYS A 14 -2.71 14.20 -0.46
N LEU A 15 -1.89 13.28 0.05
CA LEU A 15 -1.97 11.87 -0.25
C LEU A 15 -2.91 11.12 0.74
N PRO A 16 -3.65 10.11 0.25
CA PRO A 16 -3.72 9.62 -1.14
C PRO A 16 -4.69 10.38 -2.04
N GLU A 17 -5.49 11.31 -1.51
CA GLU A 17 -6.65 11.91 -2.19
C GLU A 17 -6.30 12.55 -3.54
N ASP A 18 -5.20 13.30 -3.60
CA ASP A 18 -4.80 14.04 -4.81
C ASP A 18 -4.35 13.11 -5.94
N LEU A 19 -3.92 11.87 -5.64
CA LEU A 19 -3.57 10.91 -6.69
C LEU A 19 -4.70 10.68 -7.69
N ARG A 20 -5.95 10.77 -7.26
CA ARG A 20 -7.12 10.53 -8.09
C ARG A 20 -7.32 11.54 -9.23
N SER A 21 -6.72 12.71 -9.11
CA SER A 21 -6.83 13.81 -10.09
C SER A 21 -5.61 13.95 -11.00
N LEU A 22 -4.53 13.20 -10.74
CA LEU A 22 -3.30 13.29 -11.52
C LEU A 22 -3.42 12.62 -12.88
N SER A 23 -2.76 13.18 -13.88
CA SER A 23 -2.53 12.53 -15.18
C SER A 23 -1.57 11.35 -15.04
N LEU A 24 -1.57 10.46 -16.05
CA LEU A 24 -0.68 9.30 -16.08
C LEU A 24 0.80 9.72 -15.91
N GLN A 25 1.22 10.76 -16.61
CA GLN A 25 2.58 11.27 -16.55
C GLN A 25 2.97 11.77 -15.16
N GLU A 26 2.02 12.39 -14.45
CA GLU A 26 2.22 12.84 -13.07
C GLU A 26 2.27 11.67 -12.09
N LEU A 27 1.45 10.64 -12.30
CA LEU A 27 1.49 9.41 -11.49
C LEU A 27 2.81 8.67 -11.64
N GLU A 28 3.35 8.56 -12.87
CA GLU A 28 4.67 7.99 -13.13
C GLU A 28 5.77 8.74 -12.37
N HIS A 29 5.71 10.08 -12.38
CA HIS A 29 6.67 10.91 -11.65
C HIS A 29 6.57 10.72 -10.14
N VAL A 30 5.35 10.69 -9.59
CA VAL A 30 5.11 10.39 -8.16
C VAL A 30 5.63 9.00 -7.78
N ALA A 31 5.40 8.00 -8.63
CA ALA A 31 5.90 6.65 -8.41
C ALA A 31 7.44 6.61 -8.37
N GLU A 32 8.11 7.35 -9.25
CA GLU A 32 9.56 7.49 -9.27
C GLU A 32 10.09 8.17 -8.00
N GLU A 33 9.46 9.27 -7.56
CA GLU A 33 9.84 9.96 -6.32
C GLU A 33 9.68 9.05 -5.09
N LEU A 34 8.55 8.32 -4.99
CA LEU A 34 8.30 7.37 -3.91
C LEU A 34 9.32 6.23 -3.90
N ARG A 35 9.67 5.71 -5.09
CA ARG A 35 10.67 4.65 -5.23
C ARG A 35 12.03 5.12 -4.72
N ASN A 36 12.48 6.30 -5.14
CA ASN A 36 13.76 6.85 -4.73
C ASN A 36 13.81 7.07 -3.21
N GLU A 37 12.76 7.62 -2.63
CA GLU A 37 12.66 7.84 -1.18
C GLU A 37 12.61 6.51 -0.40
N LEU A 38 11.95 5.48 -0.94
CA LEU A 38 11.96 4.15 -0.34
C LEU A 38 13.36 3.52 -0.36
N ILE A 39 14.11 3.68 -1.48
CA ILE A 39 15.49 3.21 -1.60
C ILE A 39 16.36 3.84 -0.50
N ASP A 40 16.31 5.16 -0.37
CA ASP A 40 17.08 5.89 0.64
C ASP A 40 16.73 5.41 2.06
N THR A 41 15.43 5.31 2.37
CA THR A 41 14.96 4.92 3.71
C THR A 41 15.32 3.48 4.06
N VAL A 42 15.07 2.52 3.18
CA VAL A 42 15.25 1.09 3.48
C VAL A 42 16.73 0.70 3.42
N SER A 43 17.58 1.41 2.68
CA SER A 43 19.03 1.21 2.71
C SER A 43 19.63 1.40 4.11
N GLU A 44 19.01 2.28 4.91
CA GLU A 44 19.42 2.57 6.29
C GLU A 44 18.72 1.68 7.33
N SER A 45 17.39 1.53 7.20
CA SER A 45 16.56 0.84 8.20
C SER A 45 16.47 -0.68 8.01
N GLY A 46 16.78 -1.18 6.82
CA GLY A 46 16.50 -2.56 6.39
C GLY A 46 15.00 -2.82 6.18
N GLY A 47 14.67 -4.00 5.62
CA GLY A 47 13.27 -4.38 5.44
C GLY A 47 12.97 -5.10 4.12
N HIS A 48 11.69 -5.14 3.74
CA HIS A 48 11.20 -5.80 2.54
C HIS A 48 11.39 -4.88 1.31
N PHE A 49 12.59 -4.86 0.77
CA PHE A 49 13.01 -3.91 -0.24
C PHE A 49 12.47 -4.24 -1.64
N ALA A 50 12.89 -5.37 -2.22
CA ALA A 50 12.58 -5.72 -3.61
C ALA A 50 11.08 -5.84 -3.87
N SER A 51 10.33 -6.45 -2.97
CA SER A 51 8.87 -6.61 -3.09
C SER A 51 8.13 -5.27 -3.06
N SER A 52 8.58 -4.34 -2.21
CA SER A 52 7.97 -3.02 -2.12
C SER A 52 8.31 -2.14 -3.32
N LEU A 53 9.53 -2.24 -3.86
CA LEU A 53 9.90 -1.56 -5.11
C LEU A 53 9.09 -2.07 -6.30
N GLY A 54 8.92 -3.39 -6.42
CA GLY A 54 8.14 -4.00 -7.50
C GLY A 54 6.64 -3.69 -7.43
N ALA A 55 6.14 -3.26 -6.26
CA ALA A 55 4.74 -2.90 -6.06
C ALA A 55 4.48 -1.38 -6.13
N THR A 56 5.46 -0.55 -6.50
CA THR A 56 5.33 0.92 -6.45
C THR A 56 4.23 1.40 -7.38
N GLU A 57 4.30 1.08 -8.67
CA GLU A 57 3.34 1.55 -9.67
C GLU A 57 1.94 1.02 -9.41
N ILE A 58 1.80 -0.26 -9.05
CA ILE A 58 0.49 -0.82 -8.72
C ILE A 58 -0.11 -0.15 -7.49
N THR A 59 0.70 0.22 -6.50
CA THR A 59 0.22 0.95 -5.32
C THR A 59 -0.32 2.32 -5.70
N VAL A 60 0.44 3.09 -6.47
CA VAL A 60 0.01 4.42 -6.95
C VAL A 60 -1.24 4.31 -7.80
N ALA A 61 -1.30 3.34 -8.73
CA ALA A 61 -2.46 3.10 -9.58
C ALA A 61 -3.71 2.70 -8.79
N LEU A 62 -3.57 1.87 -7.75
CA LEU A 62 -4.68 1.50 -6.89
C LEU A 62 -5.25 2.70 -6.14
N HIS A 63 -4.40 3.56 -5.57
CA HIS A 63 -4.85 4.77 -4.89
C HIS A 63 -5.35 5.87 -5.85
N HIS A 64 -4.97 5.82 -7.12
CA HIS A 64 -5.58 6.66 -8.16
C HIS A 64 -6.98 6.16 -8.54
N ALA A 65 -7.16 4.84 -8.69
CA ALA A 65 -8.39 4.26 -9.19
C ALA A 65 -9.50 4.13 -8.11
N PHE A 66 -9.12 3.88 -6.85
CA PHE A 66 -10.04 3.56 -5.76
C PHE A 66 -10.07 4.66 -4.69
N ASP A 67 -11.26 4.90 -4.14
CA ASP A 67 -11.52 5.89 -3.09
C ASP A 67 -11.22 5.31 -1.70
N THR A 68 -9.93 5.16 -1.37
CA THR A 68 -9.50 4.64 -0.08
C THR A 68 -9.58 5.71 1.02
N PRO A 69 -9.94 5.34 2.26
CA PRO A 69 -10.17 4.01 2.81
C PRO A 69 -11.61 3.48 2.65
N HIS A 70 -12.48 4.16 1.92
CA HIS A 70 -13.86 3.72 1.69
C HIS A 70 -13.89 2.43 0.84
N ASP A 71 -13.17 2.41 -0.27
CA ASP A 71 -12.78 1.18 -0.94
C ASP A 71 -11.67 0.49 -0.14
N ARG A 72 -11.67 -0.83 -0.10
CA ARG A 72 -10.76 -1.62 0.73
C ARG A 72 -9.67 -2.26 -0.11
N ILE A 73 -8.41 -1.97 0.20
CA ILE A 73 -7.26 -2.64 -0.39
C ILE A 73 -6.64 -3.55 0.67
N LEU A 74 -6.59 -4.85 0.38
CA LEU A 74 -5.98 -5.87 1.22
C LEU A 74 -4.67 -6.34 0.57
N TRP A 75 -3.60 -6.34 1.33
CA TRP A 75 -2.30 -6.79 0.86
C TRP A 75 -1.99 -8.16 1.45
N ASP A 76 -1.86 -9.18 0.60
CA ASP A 76 -1.47 -10.51 1.04
C ASP A 76 -0.03 -10.50 1.58
N VAL A 77 0.19 -11.10 2.74
CA VAL A 77 1.42 -10.95 3.53
C VAL A 77 1.68 -9.50 3.97
N GLY A 78 1.57 -8.53 3.08
CA GLY A 78 1.76 -7.10 3.35
C GLY A 78 3.23 -6.64 3.40
N HIS A 79 4.18 -7.50 3.01
CA HIS A 79 5.60 -7.17 2.93
C HIS A 79 5.92 -6.22 1.76
N GLN A 80 5.06 -6.14 0.76
CA GLN A 80 5.16 -5.27 -0.41
C GLN A 80 4.45 -3.91 -0.22
N ALA A 81 3.93 -3.62 0.98
CA ALA A 81 3.03 -2.48 1.21
C ALA A 81 3.73 -1.23 1.79
N TYR A 82 5.04 -1.07 1.60
CA TYR A 82 5.73 0.13 2.13
C TYR A 82 5.29 1.40 1.42
N ILE A 83 5.13 1.36 0.10
CA ILE A 83 4.59 2.50 -0.67
C ILE A 83 3.15 2.82 -0.22
N HIS A 84 2.33 1.81 0.06
CA HIS A 84 1.00 2.03 0.64
C HIS A 84 1.06 2.80 1.96
N LYS A 85 2.01 2.48 2.85
CA LYS A 85 2.22 3.25 4.07
C LYS A 85 2.63 4.70 3.76
N MET A 86 3.51 4.91 2.78
CA MET A 86 3.97 6.24 2.40
C MET A 86 2.83 7.11 1.89
N VAL A 87 2.02 6.61 0.95
CA VAL A 87 0.90 7.37 0.39
C VAL A 87 -0.28 7.54 1.35
N THR A 88 -0.33 6.78 2.43
CA THR A 88 -1.40 6.85 3.44
C THR A 88 -0.97 7.54 4.73
N GLY A 89 -0.12 8.56 4.62
CA GLY A 89 0.19 9.49 5.70
C GLY A 89 1.36 9.09 6.63
N ARG A 90 2.06 7.97 6.34
CA ARG A 90 3.17 7.47 7.17
C ARG A 90 4.54 7.71 6.55
N ARG A 91 4.62 8.44 5.44
CA ARG A 91 5.86 8.69 4.67
C ARG A 91 7.00 9.18 5.54
N HIS A 92 6.78 10.24 6.32
CA HIS A 92 7.80 10.83 7.19
C HIS A 92 8.19 9.97 8.40
N GLN A 93 7.47 8.87 8.64
CA GLN A 93 7.76 7.92 9.71
C GLN A 93 8.49 6.67 9.22
N MET A 94 8.71 6.54 7.91
CA MET A 94 9.28 5.32 7.32
C MET A 94 10.68 4.97 7.85
N GLY A 95 11.47 5.94 8.28
CA GLY A 95 12.75 5.69 8.95
C GLY A 95 12.63 4.91 10.27
N SER A 96 11.44 4.83 10.86
CA SER A 96 11.17 4.04 12.07
C SER A 96 10.66 2.63 11.79
N ILE A 97 10.58 2.22 10.52
CA ILE A 97 9.98 0.94 10.15
C ILE A 97 10.74 -0.24 10.78
N ARG A 98 10.02 -1.20 11.34
CA ARG A 98 10.56 -2.39 12.04
C ARG A 98 11.38 -2.08 13.31
N THR A 99 11.38 -0.84 13.78
CA THR A 99 12.00 -0.52 15.08
C THR A 99 11.01 -0.70 16.22
N ASN A 100 11.53 -0.76 17.45
CA ASN A 100 10.68 -0.79 18.65
C ASN A 100 9.88 0.52 18.77
N LYS A 101 8.57 0.43 18.87
CA LYS A 101 7.61 1.56 18.86
C LYS A 101 7.51 2.34 17.54
N GLY A 102 8.20 1.91 16.48
CA GLY A 102 8.08 2.46 15.13
C GLY A 102 7.00 1.76 14.31
N LEU A 103 6.98 2.05 13.01
CA LEU A 103 6.06 1.42 12.09
C LEU A 103 6.32 -0.09 11.96
N SER A 104 5.25 -0.86 11.91
CA SER A 104 5.32 -2.30 11.64
C SER A 104 5.84 -2.58 10.22
N GLY A 105 6.61 -3.63 10.04
CA GLY A 105 7.01 -4.14 8.72
C GLY A 105 5.87 -4.75 7.90
N PHE A 106 4.69 -4.93 8.51
CA PHE A 106 3.46 -5.39 7.89
C PHE A 106 2.33 -4.41 8.19
N LEU A 107 1.19 -4.57 7.52
CA LEU A 107 0.03 -3.74 7.77
C LEU A 107 -0.63 -4.07 9.11
N LYS A 108 -1.07 -3.04 9.80
CA LYS A 108 -1.78 -3.14 11.08
C LYS A 108 -2.96 -2.18 11.12
N ARG A 109 -4.15 -2.68 11.37
CA ARG A 109 -5.37 -1.88 11.52
C ARG A 109 -5.27 -0.80 12.61
N SER A 110 -4.40 -1.00 13.60
CA SER A 110 -4.14 -0.01 14.65
C SER A 110 -3.21 1.11 14.24
N GLU A 111 -2.51 1.00 13.12
CA GLU A 111 -1.63 2.06 12.60
C GLU A 111 -2.37 3.07 11.73
N SER A 112 -3.34 2.60 10.93
CA SER A 112 -3.99 3.44 9.95
C SER A 112 -5.37 2.92 9.57
N PRO A 113 -6.37 3.80 9.34
CA PRO A 113 -7.67 3.41 8.78
C PRO A 113 -7.57 2.84 7.36
N PHE A 114 -6.48 3.12 6.66
CA PHE A 114 -6.19 2.57 5.33
C PHE A 114 -5.72 1.12 5.37
N ASP A 115 -5.27 0.61 6.51
CA ASP A 115 -4.89 -0.78 6.70
C ASP A 115 -6.15 -1.63 6.97
N ALA A 116 -6.88 -1.96 5.91
CA ALA A 116 -8.17 -2.64 5.99
C ALA A 116 -8.07 -4.02 6.66
N PHE A 117 -6.93 -4.69 6.54
CA PHE A 117 -6.69 -6.03 7.08
C PHE A 117 -5.30 -6.14 7.70
N GLY A 118 -5.19 -6.80 8.85
CA GLY A 118 -3.89 -7.13 9.46
C GLY A 118 -3.19 -8.23 8.65
N ALA A 119 -1.94 -7.99 8.28
CA ALA A 119 -1.19 -8.84 7.39
C ALA A 119 -0.02 -9.56 8.07
N GLY A 120 0.65 -10.47 7.36
CA GLY A 120 1.80 -11.23 7.83
C GLY A 120 1.79 -12.70 7.40
N HIS A 121 0.66 -13.27 7.01
CA HIS A 121 0.50 -14.65 6.56
C HIS A 121 0.02 -14.71 5.12
N ALA A 122 0.63 -15.60 4.32
CA ALA A 122 0.31 -15.80 2.92
C ALA A 122 -1.05 -16.46 2.72
N GLY A 123 -1.74 -16.09 1.63
CA GLY A 123 -2.98 -16.71 1.17
C GLY A 123 -4.24 -16.29 1.93
N THR A 124 -4.14 -15.31 2.84
CA THR A 124 -5.27 -14.89 3.68
C THR A 124 -6.13 -13.78 3.07
N SER A 125 -5.59 -13.02 2.12
CA SER A 125 -6.22 -11.80 1.62
C SER A 125 -7.51 -12.06 0.85
N ILE A 126 -7.60 -13.13 0.06
CA ILE A 126 -8.79 -13.45 -0.75
C ILE A 126 -9.97 -13.77 0.16
N SER A 127 -9.79 -14.67 1.15
CA SER A 127 -10.86 -14.99 2.11
C SER A 127 -11.34 -13.76 2.87
N ALA A 128 -10.41 -12.91 3.31
CA ALA A 128 -10.74 -11.66 3.99
C ALA A 128 -11.49 -10.69 3.05
N ALA A 129 -11.06 -10.58 1.78
CA ALA A 129 -11.72 -9.74 0.79
C ALA A 129 -13.14 -10.20 0.48
N VAL A 130 -13.37 -11.51 0.33
CA VAL A 130 -14.70 -12.10 0.14
C VAL A 130 -15.62 -11.76 1.31
N GLY A 131 -15.14 -11.95 2.55
CA GLY A 131 -15.92 -11.59 3.74
C GLY A 131 -16.26 -10.10 3.82
N MET A 132 -15.28 -9.22 3.51
CA MET A 132 -15.52 -7.76 3.47
C MET A 132 -16.48 -7.38 2.35
N ARG A 133 -16.35 -7.97 1.15
CA ARG A 133 -17.27 -7.70 0.04
C ARG A 133 -18.69 -8.11 0.42
N HIS A 134 -18.87 -9.28 0.99
CA HIS A 134 -20.20 -9.73 1.43
C HIS A 134 -20.85 -8.81 2.46
N ALA A 135 -20.06 -8.24 3.37
CA ALA A 135 -20.57 -7.23 4.32
C ALA A 135 -20.94 -5.92 3.61
N LEU A 136 -20.09 -5.45 2.68
CA LEU A 136 -20.31 -4.22 1.92
C LEU A 136 -21.49 -4.33 0.96
N ASP A 137 -21.83 -5.49 0.44
CA ASP A 137 -23.03 -5.70 -0.39
C ASP A 137 -24.32 -5.21 0.31
N LYS A 138 -24.35 -5.26 1.63
CA LYS A 138 -25.48 -4.81 2.44
C LYS A 138 -25.38 -3.37 2.93
N LEU A 139 -24.15 -2.85 3.09
CA LEU A 139 -23.89 -1.56 3.74
C LEU A 139 -23.56 -0.46 2.74
N SER A 140 -22.80 -0.78 1.71
CA SER A 140 -22.26 0.16 0.72
C SER A 140 -21.91 -0.61 -0.56
N PRO A 141 -22.93 -1.02 -1.36
CA PRO A 141 -22.76 -1.91 -2.52
C PRO A 141 -21.90 -1.29 -3.63
N GLU A 142 -21.78 0.04 -3.66
CA GLU A 142 -20.97 0.79 -4.61
C GLU A 142 -19.47 0.73 -4.34
N ARG A 143 -19.06 0.23 -3.16
CA ARG A 143 -17.65 0.18 -2.74
C ARG A 143 -16.93 -1.08 -3.23
N TYR A 144 -15.65 -0.94 -3.47
CA TYR A 144 -14.80 -2.02 -3.95
C TYR A 144 -13.97 -2.64 -2.83
N VAL A 145 -13.66 -3.91 -3.02
CA VAL A 145 -12.69 -4.65 -2.20
C VAL A 145 -11.68 -5.29 -3.12
N VAL A 146 -10.43 -4.94 -2.98
CA VAL A 146 -9.31 -5.37 -3.83
C VAL A 146 -8.32 -6.17 -2.99
N ALA A 147 -8.01 -7.39 -3.40
CA ALA A 147 -6.92 -8.19 -2.82
C ALA A 147 -5.69 -8.12 -3.73
N VAL A 148 -4.58 -7.63 -3.19
CA VAL A 148 -3.27 -7.63 -3.85
C VAL A 148 -2.50 -8.83 -3.33
N ILE A 149 -2.30 -9.81 -4.17
CA ILE A 149 -1.69 -11.09 -3.83
C ILE A 149 -0.54 -11.41 -4.79
N GLY A 150 0.59 -11.86 -4.26
CA GLY A 150 1.69 -12.36 -5.08
C GLY A 150 1.39 -13.76 -5.63
N ASP A 151 2.00 -14.08 -6.77
CA ASP A 151 1.87 -15.38 -7.45
C ASP A 151 2.21 -16.56 -6.53
N GLY A 152 3.28 -16.43 -5.73
CA GLY A 152 3.64 -17.44 -4.74
C GLY A 152 2.58 -17.66 -3.66
N SER A 153 1.98 -16.58 -3.14
CA SER A 153 0.91 -16.68 -2.15
C SER A 153 -0.39 -17.24 -2.75
N LEU A 154 -0.64 -16.99 -4.04
CA LEU A 154 -1.80 -17.51 -4.75
C LEU A 154 -1.80 -19.04 -4.85
N THR A 155 -0.63 -19.69 -4.73
CA THR A 155 -0.53 -21.17 -4.73
C THR A 155 -0.97 -21.82 -3.40
N SER A 156 -1.29 -21.03 -2.38
CA SER A 156 -1.71 -21.57 -1.07
C SER A 156 -3.11 -22.19 -1.11
N GLY A 157 -3.31 -23.26 -0.34
CA GLY A 157 -4.61 -23.94 -0.24
C GLY A 157 -5.74 -23.02 0.21
N MET A 158 -5.46 -22.06 1.12
CA MET A 158 -6.46 -21.08 1.55
C MET A 158 -6.90 -20.12 0.42
N ALA A 159 -5.98 -19.75 -0.48
CA ALA A 159 -6.34 -18.93 -1.64
C ALA A 159 -7.28 -19.71 -2.58
N PHE A 160 -6.96 -20.97 -2.86
CA PHE A 160 -7.83 -21.82 -3.69
C PHE A 160 -9.20 -22.07 -3.06
N GLU A 161 -9.25 -22.33 -1.76
CA GLU A 161 -10.53 -22.49 -1.04
C GLU A 161 -11.38 -21.23 -1.12
N ALA A 162 -10.78 -20.06 -1.02
CA ALA A 162 -11.49 -18.79 -1.09
C ALA A 162 -12.00 -18.44 -2.51
N LEU A 163 -11.38 -19.02 -3.54
CA LEU A 163 -11.79 -18.85 -4.94
C LEU A 163 -12.88 -19.83 -5.38
N ASN A 164 -13.07 -20.92 -4.61
CA ASN A 164 -14.06 -21.96 -4.89
C ASN A 164 -15.44 -21.55 -4.38
#